data_618e10e421981238d506e3548cac015c
#
_entry.id   618e10e421981238d506e3548cac015c
#
_cell.length_a   1.000
_cell.length_b   1.000
_cell.length_c   1.000
_cell.angle_alpha   90.00
_cell.angle_beta   90.00
_cell.angle_gamma   90.00
#
_symmetry.space_group_name_H-M   'P 1'
#
loop_
_entity.id
_entity.type
_entity.pdbx_description
1 polymer ?
#
loop_
_entity_poly.entity_id
_entity_poly.type
_entity_poly.pdbx_seq_one_letter_code
_entity_poly.pdbx_strand_id
1 'polypeptide(L)'
;SRSRGLGDVYKRQILRKSFFGFAYQYHHLLENLNVLDNCKVSSRVDDSSHITEILKNLRIQHLANNFPSNLSGGEKQRASIARALSSKPKIILLDEPTGNLDYKNSENVQDFILNYAKKARCLLIYVTHDNNFAKKADKILEISDKGIERNK
;
A
#
# COMPACT_ATOMS: atom_id res chain seq x y z
N SER A 1 1.20 -40.16 0.23
CA SER A 1 0.36 -39.11 -0.43
C SER A 1 -0.14 -38.04 0.55
N ARG A 2 0.73 -37.45 1.40
CA ARG A 2 0.27 -36.39 2.35
C ARG A 2 1.26 -35.24 2.60
N SER A 3 2.22 -34.98 1.74
CA SER A 3 3.17 -33.87 1.89
C SER A 3 2.84 -32.63 1.06
N ARG A 4 1.71 -32.61 0.35
CA ARG A 4 1.31 -31.46 -0.49
C ARG A 4 0.87 -30.22 0.28
N GLY A 5 0.39 -30.35 1.53
CA GLY A 5 -0.18 -29.23 2.26
C GLY A 5 0.82 -28.18 2.80
N LEU A 6 1.93 -28.62 3.39
CA LEU A 6 2.90 -27.71 4.03
C LEU A 6 3.74 -26.92 3.01
N GLY A 7 4.14 -27.59 1.91
CA GLY A 7 4.88 -26.93 0.83
C GLY A 7 4.06 -25.85 0.11
N ASP A 8 2.76 -26.08 -0.05
CA ASP A 8 1.86 -25.10 -0.67
C ASP A 8 1.57 -23.89 0.23
N VAL A 9 1.45 -24.09 1.54
CA VAL A 9 1.29 -23.00 2.52
C VAL A 9 2.54 -22.13 2.54
N TYR A 10 3.73 -22.73 2.60
CA TYR A 10 5.00 -22.03 2.59
C TYR A 10 5.21 -21.25 1.28
N LYS A 11 4.93 -21.86 0.12
CA LYS A 11 4.98 -21.18 -1.19
C LYS A 11 4.00 -20.01 -1.27
N ARG A 12 2.77 -20.16 -0.77
CA ARG A 12 1.78 -19.08 -0.72
C ARG A 12 2.23 -17.93 0.18
N GLN A 13 2.87 -18.21 1.32
CA GLN A 13 3.41 -17.17 2.20
C GLN A 13 4.56 -16.41 1.54
N ILE A 14 5.47 -17.11 0.85
CA ILE A 14 6.55 -16.48 0.07
C ILE A 14 5.97 -15.62 -1.05
N LEU A 15 5.00 -16.12 -1.80
CA LEU A 15 4.32 -15.39 -2.85
C LEU A 15 3.62 -14.14 -2.32
N ARG A 16 2.88 -14.25 -1.20
CA ARG A 16 2.22 -13.08 -0.58
C ARG A 16 3.22 -12.01 -0.18
N LYS A 17 4.32 -12.38 0.48
CA LYS A 17 5.35 -11.41 0.90
C LYS A 17 6.08 -10.74 -0.26
N SER A 18 6.12 -11.35 -1.44
CA SER A 18 6.96 -10.88 -2.55
C SER A 18 6.21 -10.27 -3.70
N PHE A 19 4.97 -10.66 -3.87
CA PHE A 19 4.19 -10.22 -5.02
C PHE A 19 3.22 -9.11 -4.66
N PHE A 20 2.73 -9.08 -3.42
CA PHE A 20 1.64 -8.21 -3.03
C PHE A 20 2.05 -7.18 -1.99
N GLY A 21 1.72 -5.91 -2.24
CA GLY A 21 1.68 -4.85 -1.26
C GLY A 21 0.23 -4.50 -0.95
N PHE A 22 -0.15 -4.51 0.33
CA PHE A 22 -1.52 -4.20 0.76
C PHE A 22 -1.53 -2.98 1.66
N ALA A 23 -2.40 -2.02 1.38
CA ALA A 23 -2.80 -1.00 2.32
C ALA A 23 -4.32 -0.98 2.44
N TYR A 24 -4.79 -1.17 3.66
CA TYR A 24 -6.21 -1.24 4.02
C TYR A 24 -6.70 0.07 4.60
N GLN A 25 -8.01 0.30 4.53
CA GLN A 25 -8.68 1.46 5.12
C GLN A 25 -8.38 1.61 6.63
N TYR A 26 -8.31 0.50 7.37
CA TYR A 26 -8.00 0.48 8.81
C TYR A 26 -6.51 0.37 9.13
N HIS A 27 -5.63 0.65 8.18
CA HIS A 27 -4.16 0.76 8.27
C HIS A 27 -3.42 -0.51 8.69
N HIS A 28 -3.90 -1.29 9.66
CA HIS A 28 -3.33 -2.53 10.19
C HIS A 28 -1.81 -2.45 10.48
N LEU A 29 -1.36 -1.31 10.99
CA LEU A 29 0.02 -1.16 11.44
C LEU A 29 0.27 -2.03 12.69
N LEU A 30 1.48 -2.52 12.83
CA LEU A 30 1.92 -3.23 14.03
C LEU A 30 2.19 -2.20 15.13
N GLU A 31 1.35 -2.16 16.16
CA GLU A 31 1.35 -1.12 17.20
C GLU A 31 2.62 -1.11 18.05
N ASN A 32 3.30 -2.25 18.14
CA ASN A 32 4.56 -2.42 18.88
C ASN A 32 5.82 -2.11 18.06
N LEU A 33 5.67 -1.68 16.83
CA LEU A 33 6.75 -1.27 15.93
C LEU A 33 6.58 0.18 15.50
N ASN A 34 7.68 0.92 15.39
CA ASN A 34 7.66 2.26 14.81
C ASN A 34 7.37 2.22 13.30
N VAL A 35 7.21 3.37 12.66
CA VAL A 35 6.90 3.46 11.21
C VAL A 35 7.98 2.78 10.37
N LEU A 36 9.25 3.01 10.67
CA LEU A 36 10.38 2.42 9.92
C LEU A 36 10.38 0.90 10.03
N ASP A 37 10.19 0.37 11.24
CA ASP A 37 10.20 -1.07 11.47
C ASP A 37 8.95 -1.75 10.90
N ASN A 38 7.79 -1.09 10.89
CA ASN A 38 6.61 -1.53 10.13
C ASN A 38 6.93 -1.71 8.63
N CYS A 39 7.71 -0.81 8.04
CA CYS A 39 8.16 -0.92 6.65
C CYS A 39 9.19 -2.05 6.47
N LYS A 40 10.15 -2.19 7.39
CA LYS A 40 11.19 -3.23 7.34
C LYS A 40 10.63 -4.65 7.41
N VAL A 41 9.61 -4.89 8.26
CA VAL A 41 8.96 -6.22 8.36
C VAL A 41 8.37 -6.67 7.04
N SER A 42 7.94 -5.74 6.19
CA SER A 42 7.42 -6.02 4.85
C SER A 42 8.53 -6.16 3.81
N SER A 43 9.69 -5.55 4.05
CA SER A 43 10.83 -5.60 3.13
C SER A 43 11.53 -6.95 3.19
N ARG A 44 12.04 -7.43 2.05
CA ARG A 44 12.82 -8.67 1.96
C ARG A 44 14.31 -8.47 2.18
N VAL A 45 14.76 -7.28 1.87
CA VAL A 45 16.15 -6.86 1.97
C VAL A 45 16.15 -5.64 2.87
N ASP A 46 17.17 -5.49 3.69
CA ASP A 46 17.40 -4.29 4.46
C ASP A 46 17.79 -3.13 3.52
N ASP A 47 16.79 -2.70 2.73
CA ASP A 47 16.91 -1.59 1.79
C ASP A 47 16.40 -0.31 2.46
N SER A 48 17.14 0.12 3.46
CA SER A 48 16.81 1.32 4.23
C SER A 48 16.75 2.57 3.35
N SER A 49 17.50 2.61 2.24
CA SER A 49 17.49 3.73 1.30
C SER A 49 16.15 3.83 0.57
N HIS A 50 15.63 2.71 0.09
CA HIS A 50 14.33 2.64 -0.58
C HIS A 50 13.19 3.02 0.35
N ILE A 51 13.20 2.49 1.59
CA ILE A 51 12.18 2.83 2.59
C ILE A 51 12.23 4.33 2.90
N THR A 52 13.43 4.89 3.09
CA THR A 52 13.62 6.32 3.37
C THR A 52 13.09 7.19 2.23
N GLU A 53 13.32 6.79 0.98
CA GLU A 53 12.78 7.49 -0.20
C GLU A 53 11.24 7.47 -0.21
N ILE A 54 10.63 6.33 0.08
CA ILE A 54 9.15 6.21 0.18
C ILE A 54 8.62 7.13 1.28
N LEU A 55 9.20 7.08 2.49
CA LEU A 55 8.77 7.90 3.61
C LEU A 55 8.90 9.40 3.31
N LYS A 56 9.97 9.81 2.60
CA LYS A 56 10.18 11.18 2.15
C LYS A 56 9.10 11.63 1.17
N ASN A 57 8.81 10.82 0.16
CA ASN A 57 7.78 11.13 -0.84
C ASN A 57 6.37 11.19 -0.23
N LEU A 58 6.09 10.37 0.77
CA LEU A 58 4.85 10.41 1.54
C LEU A 58 4.86 11.48 2.66
N ARG A 59 5.94 12.28 2.78
CA ARG A 59 6.08 13.37 3.77
C ARG A 59 5.94 12.93 5.22
N ILE A 60 6.41 11.72 5.53
CA ILE A 60 6.39 11.14 6.88
C ILE A 60 7.77 10.66 7.35
N GLN A 61 8.85 11.06 6.68
CA GLN A 61 10.21 10.67 7.06
C GLN A 61 10.55 11.08 8.51
N HIS A 62 10.08 12.26 8.94
CA HIS A 62 10.27 12.77 10.31
C HIS A 62 9.55 11.93 11.37
N LEU A 63 8.61 11.07 10.97
CA LEU A 63 7.84 10.17 11.84
C LEU A 63 8.41 8.74 11.85
N ALA A 64 9.56 8.48 11.22
CA ALA A 64 10.13 7.16 11.06
C ALA A 64 10.26 6.38 12.39
N ASN A 65 10.59 7.07 13.46
CA ASN A 65 10.77 6.49 14.80
C ASN A 65 9.51 6.56 15.68
N ASN A 66 8.40 7.12 15.17
CA ASN A 66 7.15 7.21 15.92
C ASN A 66 6.38 5.90 15.85
N PHE A 67 5.67 5.57 16.94
CA PHE A 67 4.77 4.43 17.00
C PHE A 67 3.39 4.80 16.45
N PRO A 68 2.60 3.84 15.94
CA PRO A 68 1.27 4.11 15.40
C PRO A 68 0.35 4.87 16.35
N SER A 69 0.42 4.61 17.65
CA SER A 69 -0.37 5.31 18.67
C SER A 69 -0.19 6.84 18.65
N ASN A 70 0.97 7.32 18.20
CA ASN A 70 1.33 8.73 18.16
C ASN A 70 1.07 9.40 16.81
N LEU A 71 0.44 8.71 15.88
CA LEU A 71 0.15 9.19 14.53
C LEU A 71 -1.31 9.60 14.38
N SER A 72 -1.56 10.68 13.66
CA SER A 72 -2.89 11.03 13.15
C SER A 72 -3.40 9.99 12.14
N GLY A 73 -4.69 9.97 11.86
CA GLY A 73 -5.29 9.06 10.88
C GLY A 73 -4.65 9.14 9.50
N GLY A 74 -4.39 10.37 9.02
CA GLY A 74 -3.72 10.57 7.73
C GLY A 74 -2.25 10.13 7.73
N GLU A 75 -1.54 10.25 8.84
CA GLU A 75 -0.17 9.74 8.98
C GLU A 75 -0.13 8.21 9.03
N LYS A 76 -1.07 7.59 9.75
CA LYS A 76 -1.26 6.12 9.73
C LYS A 76 -1.54 5.61 8.32
N GLN A 77 -2.38 6.31 7.56
CA GLN A 77 -2.69 5.98 6.17
C GLN A 77 -1.43 6.01 5.31
N ARG A 78 -0.65 7.08 5.39
CA ARG A 78 0.62 7.19 4.64
C ARG A 78 1.65 6.15 5.09
N ALA A 79 1.74 5.84 6.38
CA ALA A 79 2.61 4.78 6.89
C ALA A 79 2.19 3.38 6.40
N SER A 80 0.88 3.11 6.32
CA SER A 80 0.36 1.85 5.75
C SER A 80 0.71 1.71 4.26
N ILE A 81 0.60 2.79 3.49
CA ILE A 81 1.04 2.83 2.09
C ILE A 81 2.55 2.60 1.99
N ALA A 82 3.34 3.28 2.83
CA ALA A 82 4.80 3.10 2.85
C ALA A 82 5.17 1.63 3.08
N ARG A 83 4.54 0.97 4.06
CA ARG A 83 4.74 -0.44 4.35
C ARG A 83 4.39 -1.33 3.14
N ALA A 84 3.27 -1.04 2.47
CA ALA A 84 2.86 -1.81 1.29
C ALA A 84 3.88 -1.73 0.14
N LEU A 85 4.52 -0.57 -0.05
CA LEU A 85 5.49 -0.33 -1.12
C LEU A 85 6.90 -0.80 -0.76
N SER A 86 7.22 -0.97 0.52
CA SER A 86 8.58 -1.31 1.01
C SER A 86 9.07 -2.68 0.52
N SER A 87 8.16 -3.62 0.22
CA SER A 87 8.48 -4.94 -0.32
C SER A 87 8.82 -4.96 -1.81
N LYS A 88 8.79 -3.82 -2.50
CA LYS A 88 8.89 -3.71 -3.97
C LYS A 88 7.92 -4.67 -4.68
N PRO A 89 6.62 -4.57 -4.39
CA PRO A 89 5.64 -5.56 -4.85
C PRO A 89 5.48 -5.52 -6.37
N LYS A 90 5.00 -6.63 -6.94
CA LYS A 90 4.56 -6.71 -8.34
C LYS A 90 3.09 -6.30 -8.51
N ILE A 91 2.32 -6.42 -7.44
CA ILE A 91 0.91 -6.06 -7.38
C ILE A 91 0.67 -5.25 -6.12
N ILE A 92 0.09 -4.07 -6.27
CA ILE A 92 -0.29 -3.17 -5.17
C ILE A 92 -1.81 -3.16 -5.09
N LEU A 93 -2.33 -3.43 -3.90
CA LEU A 93 -3.76 -3.43 -3.60
C LEU A 93 -4.03 -2.39 -2.51
N LEU A 94 -4.82 -1.38 -2.83
CA LEU A 94 -5.12 -0.27 -1.93
C LEU A 94 -6.63 -0.13 -1.75
N ASP A 95 -7.05 -0.02 -0.51
CA ASP A 95 -8.44 0.22 -0.14
C ASP A 95 -8.56 1.62 0.46
N GLU A 96 -9.28 2.51 -0.22
CA GLU A 96 -9.46 3.94 0.12
C GLU A 96 -8.15 4.63 0.54
N PRO A 97 -7.10 4.63 -0.31
CA PRO A 97 -5.75 5.04 0.12
C PRO A 97 -5.63 6.51 0.52
N THR A 98 -6.63 7.33 0.21
CA THR A 98 -6.63 8.76 0.52
C THR A 98 -7.85 9.23 1.30
N GLY A 99 -8.72 8.31 1.75
CA GLY A 99 -9.98 8.62 2.42
C GLY A 99 -9.83 9.40 3.73
N ASN A 100 -8.69 9.26 4.43
CA ASN A 100 -8.41 9.95 5.69
C ASN A 100 -7.49 11.18 5.53
N LEU A 101 -7.30 11.68 4.30
CA LEU A 101 -6.41 12.79 4.00
C LEU A 101 -7.22 14.03 3.59
N ASP A 102 -6.69 15.22 3.90
CA ASP A 102 -7.17 16.44 3.29
C ASP A 102 -6.86 16.47 1.78
N TYR A 103 -7.54 17.33 1.05
CA TYR A 103 -7.47 17.40 -0.41
C TYR A 103 -6.03 17.50 -0.95
N LYS A 104 -5.22 18.41 -0.40
CA LYS A 104 -3.84 18.63 -0.86
C LYS A 104 -2.92 17.44 -0.60
N ASN A 105 -3.07 16.80 0.55
CA ASN A 105 -2.32 15.59 0.86
C ASN A 105 -2.81 14.39 0.04
N SER A 106 -4.12 14.31 -0.24
CA SER A 106 -4.70 13.29 -1.12
C SER A 106 -4.08 13.32 -2.52
N GLU A 107 -4.03 14.49 -3.18
CA GLU A 107 -3.43 14.62 -4.51
C GLU A 107 -1.95 14.19 -4.53
N ASN A 108 -1.16 14.66 -3.57
CA ASN A 108 0.25 14.29 -3.48
C ASN A 108 0.45 12.77 -3.34
N VAL A 109 -0.37 12.11 -2.51
CA VAL A 109 -0.29 10.65 -2.28
C VAL A 109 -0.76 9.89 -3.51
N GLN A 110 -1.86 10.31 -4.16
CA GLN A 110 -2.34 9.73 -5.40
C GLN A 110 -1.28 9.77 -6.49
N ASP A 111 -0.69 10.93 -6.73
CA ASP A 111 0.34 11.12 -7.76
C ASP A 111 1.60 10.30 -7.44
N PHE A 112 2.00 10.23 -6.17
CA PHE A 112 3.12 9.39 -5.76
C PHE A 112 2.85 7.90 -6.03
N ILE A 113 1.68 7.37 -5.66
CA ILE A 113 1.30 5.97 -5.88
C ILE A 113 1.30 5.62 -7.37
N LEU A 114 0.68 6.46 -8.20
CA LEU A 114 0.61 6.25 -9.66
C LEU A 114 2.00 6.27 -10.29
N ASN A 115 2.84 7.24 -9.92
CA ASN A 115 4.20 7.35 -10.41
C ASN A 115 5.07 6.17 -9.96
N TYR A 116 4.90 5.73 -8.69
CA TYR A 116 5.60 4.55 -8.17
C TYR A 116 5.24 3.31 -8.98
N ALA A 117 3.94 3.05 -9.19
CA ALA A 117 3.47 1.90 -9.95
C ALA A 117 4.02 1.88 -11.37
N LYS A 118 4.02 3.02 -12.05
CA LYS A 118 4.58 3.19 -13.39
C LYS A 118 6.09 2.94 -13.44
N LYS A 119 6.85 3.53 -12.52
CA LYS A 119 8.32 3.33 -12.41
C LYS A 119 8.68 1.89 -12.10
N ALA A 120 8.00 1.28 -11.15
CA ALA A 120 8.22 -0.10 -10.72
C ALA A 120 7.66 -1.14 -11.71
N ARG A 121 6.90 -0.71 -12.72
CA ARG A 121 6.18 -1.59 -13.67
C ARG A 121 5.36 -2.65 -12.94
N CYS A 122 4.64 -2.24 -11.89
CA CYS A 122 3.76 -3.12 -11.12
C CYS A 122 2.30 -2.83 -11.40
N LEU A 123 1.46 -3.85 -11.20
CA LEU A 123 0.00 -3.69 -11.30
C LEU A 123 -0.49 -2.95 -10.06
N LEU A 124 -1.22 -1.87 -10.24
CA LEU A 124 -1.89 -1.12 -9.18
C LEU A 124 -3.40 -1.32 -9.30
N ILE A 125 -4.00 -1.82 -8.24
CA ILE A 125 -5.45 -1.93 -8.08
C ILE A 125 -5.83 -1.15 -6.83
N TYR A 126 -6.78 -0.23 -6.96
CA TYR A 126 -7.28 0.52 -5.81
C TYR A 126 -8.79 0.68 -5.87
N VAL A 127 -9.42 0.66 -4.70
CA VAL A 127 -10.82 0.98 -4.50
C VAL A 127 -10.89 2.40 -3.97
N THR A 128 -11.79 3.21 -4.52
CA THR A 128 -11.97 4.58 -4.06
C THR A 128 -13.37 5.11 -4.37
N HIS A 129 -13.87 5.99 -3.52
CA HIS A 129 -15.04 6.82 -3.77
C HIS A 129 -14.70 8.17 -4.42
N ASP A 130 -13.40 8.50 -4.54
CA ASP A 130 -12.94 9.70 -5.24
C ASP A 130 -12.97 9.49 -6.75
N ASN A 131 -13.98 10.07 -7.40
CA ASN A 131 -14.17 10.02 -8.85
C ASN A 131 -12.99 10.62 -9.64
N ASN A 132 -12.29 11.62 -9.08
CA ASN A 132 -11.14 12.25 -9.75
C ASN A 132 -9.95 11.30 -9.71
N PHE A 133 -9.74 10.61 -8.59
CA PHE A 133 -8.72 9.59 -8.51
C PHE A 133 -9.04 8.39 -9.40
N ALA A 134 -10.28 7.90 -9.39
CA ALA A 134 -10.71 6.79 -10.25
C ALA A 134 -10.43 7.06 -11.74
N LYS A 135 -10.66 8.30 -12.23
CA LYS A 135 -10.40 8.70 -13.62
C LYS A 135 -8.92 8.66 -14.02
N LYS A 136 -7.98 8.64 -13.06
CA LYS A 136 -6.53 8.52 -13.32
C LYS A 136 -6.11 7.08 -13.65
N ALA A 137 -6.99 6.08 -13.48
CA ALA A 137 -6.72 4.68 -13.79
C ALA A 137 -6.83 4.38 -15.29
N ASP A 138 -6.06 3.39 -15.76
CA ASP A 138 -6.14 2.90 -17.14
C ASP A 138 -7.46 2.15 -17.42
N LYS A 139 -8.03 1.53 -16.37
CA LYS A 139 -9.30 0.79 -16.42
C LYS A 139 -10.09 1.04 -15.15
N ILE A 140 -11.39 1.27 -15.31
CA ILE A 140 -12.33 1.48 -14.23
C ILE A 140 -13.37 0.36 -14.25
N LEU A 141 -13.57 -0.26 -13.08
CA LEU A 141 -14.63 -1.23 -12.83
C LEU A 141 -15.56 -0.61 -11.79
N GLU A 142 -16.84 -0.53 -12.10
CA GLU A 142 -17.86 -0.08 -11.17
C GLU A 142 -18.57 -1.29 -10.57
N ILE A 143 -18.70 -1.29 -9.24
CA ILE A 143 -19.39 -2.34 -8.49
C ILE A 143 -20.77 -1.82 -8.13
N SER A 144 -21.79 -2.48 -8.62
CA SER A 144 -23.20 -2.20 -8.32
C SER A 144 -23.90 -3.44 -7.78
N ASP A 145 -25.14 -3.28 -7.32
CA ASP A 145 -26.00 -4.41 -6.90
C ASP A 145 -26.22 -5.44 -8.02
N LYS A 146 -26.01 -5.06 -9.27
CA LYS A 146 -26.14 -5.91 -10.45
C LYS A 146 -24.84 -6.65 -10.81
N GLY A 147 -23.76 -6.39 -10.12
CA GLY A 147 -22.45 -6.99 -10.36
C GLY A 147 -21.38 -5.97 -10.74
N ILE A 148 -20.38 -6.42 -11.49
CA ILE A 148 -19.23 -5.60 -11.92
C ILE A 148 -19.46 -5.14 -13.35
N GLU A 149 -19.49 -3.83 -13.56
CA GLU A 149 -19.59 -3.21 -14.88
C GLU A 149 -18.25 -2.55 -15.27
N ARG A 150 -17.88 -2.64 -16.53
CA ARG A 150 -16.66 -2.02 -17.05
C ARG A 150 -17.01 -0.68 -17.66
N ASN A 151 -16.52 0.42 -17.07
CA ASN A 151 -16.79 1.79 -17.50
C ASN A 151 -15.69 2.41 -18.38
N LYS A 152 -14.58 1.67 -18.66
CA LYS A 152 -13.56 2.11 -19.63
C LYS A 152 -12.60 0.97 -20.00
#